data_36482a8f981f063f2c75bd5287ed51d4
#
_entry.id   36482a8f981f063f2c75bd5287ed51d4
#
_cell.length_a   1.000
_cell.length_b   1.000
_cell.length_c   1.000
_cell.angle_alpha   90.00
_cell.angle_beta   90.00
_cell.angle_gamma   90.00
#
_symmetry.space_group_name_H-M   'P 1'
#
loop_
_entity.id
_entity.type
_entity.pdbx_description
1 polymer ?
#
loop_
_entity_poly.entity_id
_entity_poly.type
_entity_poly.pdbx_seq_one_letter_code
_entity_poly.pdbx_strand_id
1 'polypeptide(L)'
;MEITQRITEKEIVQERALKTREKILLAAMELYTEKGYHKTTVDEIAKRAGASTGIAYRYFKNKKELLLAALSFAFDHLKELVGISEVDLYNGGIEEVLIFFEKMHIEYRAFHEELEGLRHCDADVRELYLGVLENALTRLQAALPKEIRKKPHSLEKLHIMIGLMENYCHTYMEELLTKKELKYMRGEVIRIIQKELWEEV
;
A
#
# COMPACT_ATOMS: atom_id res chain seq x y z
N MET A 1 20.95 1.18 38.50
CA MET A 1 21.96 1.90 37.67
C MET A 1 21.39 2.00 36.28
N GLU A 2 20.75 3.14 35.98
CA GLU A 2 20.25 3.44 34.61
C GLU A 2 21.44 3.77 33.71
N ILE A 3 21.66 2.94 32.70
CA ILE A 3 22.59 3.22 31.62
C ILE A 3 21.85 4.16 30.65
N THR A 4 21.94 5.47 30.90
CA THR A 4 21.53 6.47 29.94
C THR A 4 22.54 6.43 28.78
N GLN A 5 22.21 5.71 27.70
CA GLN A 5 23.01 5.74 26.48
C GLN A 5 23.05 7.18 25.96
N ARG A 6 24.23 7.81 26.01
CA ARG A 6 24.46 9.13 25.40
C ARG A 6 24.39 8.96 23.88
N ILE A 7 23.30 9.46 23.28
CA ILE A 7 23.15 9.54 21.82
C ILE A 7 24.27 10.46 21.28
N THR A 8 25.01 9.99 20.31
CA THR A 8 26.12 10.75 19.70
C THR A 8 25.58 11.83 18.75
N GLU A 9 26.37 12.90 18.50
CA GLU A 9 26.00 13.93 17.52
C GLU A 9 25.75 13.34 16.13
N LYS A 10 26.48 12.29 15.74
CA LYS A 10 26.28 11.59 14.47
C LYS A 10 24.92 10.90 14.39
N GLU A 11 24.49 10.27 15.47
CA GLU A 11 23.16 9.63 15.55
C GLU A 11 22.04 10.66 15.48
N ILE A 12 22.17 11.81 16.14
CA ILE A 12 21.22 12.92 16.06
C ILE A 12 21.11 13.46 14.64
N VAL A 13 22.22 13.63 13.94
CA VAL A 13 22.24 14.11 12.54
C VAL A 13 21.59 13.09 11.62
N GLN A 14 21.87 11.80 11.82
CA GLN A 14 21.27 10.72 11.04
C GLN A 14 19.76 10.61 11.27
N GLU A 15 19.30 10.71 12.51
CA GLU A 15 17.86 10.72 12.84
C GLU A 15 17.12 11.89 12.21
N ARG A 16 17.72 13.11 12.26
CA ARG A 16 17.13 14.29 11.59
C ARG A 16 17.04 14.13 10.08
N ALA A 17 18.06 13.51 9.47
CA ALA A 17 18.06 13.24 8.04
C ALA A 17 16.97 12.24 7.65
N LEU A 18 16.79 11.16 8.43
CA LEU A 18 15.71 10.17 8.23
C LEU A 18 14.33 10.83 8.37
N LYS A 19 14.09 11.60 9.43
CA LYS A 19 12.84 12.35 9.63
C LYS A 19 12.55 13.33 8.50
N THR A 20 13.57 13.98 7.95
CA THR A 20 13.39 14.91 6.82
C THR A 20 13.03 14.15 5.54
N ARG A 21 13.68 13.01 5.26
CA ARG A 21 13.35 12.14 4.13
C ARG A 21 11.91 11.64 4.22
N GLU A 22 11.50 11.17 5.39
CA GLU A 22 10.14 10.69 5.66
C GLU A 22 9.09 11.78 5.44
N LYS A 23 9.31 13.00 5.93
CA LYS A 23 8.42 14.14 5.67
C LYS A 23 8.24 14.43 4.18
N ILE A 24 9.32 14.30 3.39
CA ILE A 24 9.25 14.50 1.93
C ILE A 24 8.42 13.38 1.29
N LEU A 25 8.57 12.12 1.72
CA LEU A 25 7.78 10.99 1.22
C LEU A 25 6.30 11.12 1.55
N LEU A 26 5.96 11.50 2.79
CA LEU A 26 4.58 11.75 3.21
C LEU A 26 3.96 12.90 2.41
N ALA A 27 4.67 14.02 2.26
CA ALA A 27 4.21 15.15 1.46
C ALA A 27 4.03 14.79 -0.04
N ALA A 28 4.87 13.90 -0.57
CA ALA A 28 4.72 13.38 -1.93
C ALA A 28 3.43 12.55 -2.04
N MET A 29 3.18 11.64 -1.11
CA MET A 29 1.96 10.83 -1.07
C MET A 29 0.69 11.68 -0.99
N GLU A 30 0.66 12.68 -0.09
CA GLU A 30 -0.46 13.61 0.02
C GLU A 30 -0.74 14.33 -1.32
N LEU A 31 0.30 14.92 -1.95
CA LEU A 31 0.14 15.65 -3.20
C LEU A 31 -0.21 14.73 -4.38
N TYR A 32 0.32 13.52 -4.42
CA TYR A 32 -0.05 12.54 -5.44
C TYR A 32 -1.52 12.10 -5.28
N THR A 33 -2.00 11.97 -4.05
CA THR A 33 -3.42 11.69 -3.77
C THR A 33 -4.32 12.87 -4.11
N GLU A 34 -3.89 14.12 -3.81
CA GLU A 34 -4.68 15.33 -4.07
C GLU A 34 -4.85 15.64 -5.56
N LYS A 35 -3.81 15.46 -6.38
CA LYS A 35 -3.81 15.96 -7.77
C LYS A 35 -3.06 15.09 -8.79
N GLY A 36 -2.58 13.92 -8.38
CA GLY A 36 -1.87 12.97 -9.20
C GLY A 36 -0.37 13.27 -9.36
N TYR A 37 0.37 12.24 -9.81
CA TYR A 37 1.81 12.32 -10.01
C TYR A 37 2.18 13.37 -11.06
N HIS A 38 1.55 13.35 -12.23
CA HIS A 38 1.95 14.23 -13.35
C HIS A 38 1.83 15.72 -13.01
N LYS A 39 0.79 16.11 -12.27
CA LYS A 39 0.51 17.50 -11.89
C LYS A 39 1.31 17.99 -10.68
N THR A 40 2.02 17.12 -9.98
CA THR A 40 2.82 17.44 -8.81
C THR A 40 4.26 17.76 -9.20
N THR A 41 4.89 18.74 -8.56
CA THR A 41 6.30 19.08 -8.76
C THR A 41 7.11 18.78 -7.49
N VAL A 42 8.44 18.55 -7.65
CA VAL A 42 9.35 18.33 -6.50
C VAL A 42 9.43 19.58 -5.62
N ASP A 43 9.26 20.78 -6.20
CA ASP A 43 9.23 22.03 -5.44
C ASP A 43 8.02 22.12 -4.51
N GLU A 44 6.84 21.76 -4.99
CA GLU A 44 5.62 21.71 -4.16
C GLU A 44 5.74 20.67 -3.05
N ILE A 45 6.31 19.50 -3.34
CA ILE A 45 6.56 18.45 -2.33
C ILE A 45 7.52 18.96 -1.26
N ALA A 46 8.64 19.55 -1.66
CA ALA A 46 9.60 20.11 -0.72
C ALA A 46 8.97 21.19 0.17
N LYS A 47 8.22 22.11 -0.43
CA LYS A 47 7.48 23.15 0.30
C LYS A 47 6.47 22.57 1.29
N ARG A 48 5.70 21.56 0.89
CA ARG A 48 4.72 20.86 1.76
C ARG A 48 5.43 20.17 2.94
N ALA A 49 6.61 19.58 2.69
CA ALA A 49 7.43 18.92 3.70
C ALA A 49 8.17 19.89 4.65
N GLY A 50 8.09 21.19 4.42
CA GLY A 50 8.86 22.19 5.16
C GLY A 50 10.37 22.15 4.86
N ALA A 51 10.75 21.71 3.65
CA ALA A 51 12.12 21.62 3.18
C ALA A 51 12.35 22.52 1.96
N SER A 52 13.62 22.79 1.63
CA SER A 52 13.96 23.41 0.35
C SER A 52 14.00 22.38 -0.77
N THR A 53 13.76 22.81 -2.00
CA THR A 53 13.88 21.97 -3.20
C THR A 53 15.26 21.32 -3.32
N GLY A 54 16.33 22.05 -2.96
CA GLY A 54 17.70 21.53 -2.93
C GLY A 54 17.88 20.38 -1.91
N ILE A 55 17.14 20.41 -0.79
CA ILE A 55 17.13 19.30 0.18
C ILE A 55 16.42 18.09 -0.42
N ALA A 56 15.28 18.26 -1.11
CA ALA A 56 14.60 17.17 -1.76
C ALA A 56 15.49 16.49 -2.82
N TYR A 57 16.16 17.26 -3.67
CA TYR A 57 17.09 16.72 -4.68
C TYR A 57 18.36 16.09 -4.10
N ARG A 58 18.68 16.37 -2.85
CA ARG A 58 19.78 15.65 -2.16
C ARG A 58 19.41 14.23 -1.78
N TYR A 59 18.10 13.96 -1.53
CA TYR A 59 17.59 12.63 -1.22
C TYR A 59 17.14 11.85 -2.46
N PHE A 60 16.64 12.54 -3.47
CA PHE A 60 16.03 11.94 -4.67
C PHE A 60 16.52 12.67 -5.91
N LYS A 61 17.20 11.97 -6.81
CA LYS A 61 17.83 12.57 -8.01
C LYS A 61 16.81 13.22 -8.97
N ASN A 62 15.60 12.69 -8.99
CA ASN A 62 14.53 13.17 -9.86
C ASN A 62 13.16 12.80 -9.26
N LYS A 63 12.10 13.32 -9.88
CA LYS A 63 10.71 13.10 -9.47
C LYS A 63 10.30 11.62 -9.53
N LYS A 64 10.85 10.85 -10.49
CA LYS A 64 10.56 9.41 -10.61
C LYS A 64 11.17 8.62 -9.44
N GLU A 65 12.41 8.89 -9.08
CA GLU A 65 13.04 8.27 -7.91
C GLU A 65 12.25 8.58 -6.62
N LEU A 66 11.77 9.82 -6.50
CA LEU A 66 10.88 10.21 -5.39
C LEU A 66 9.57 9.43 -5.41
N LEU A 67 8.94 9.24 -6.59
CA LEU A 67 7.73 8.42 -6.72
C LEU A 67 7.97 6.99 -6.26
N LEU A 68 9.02 6.33 -6.79
CA LEU A 68 9.34 4.95 -6.44
C LEU A 68 9.62 4.79 -4.93
N ALA A 69 10.32 5.75 -4.34
CA ALA A 69 10.59 5.76 -2.91
C ALA A 69 9.32 6.02 -2.07
N ALA A 70 8.42 6.88 -2.54
CA ALA A 70 7.14 7.14 -1.87
C ALA A 70 6.21 5.93 -1.94
N LEU A 71 6.17 5.23 -3.09
CA LEU A 71 5.45 3.97 -3.24
C LEU A 71 5.97 2.90 -2.28
N SER A 72 7.28 2.66 -2.27
CA SER A 72 7.90 1.69 -1.35
C SER A 72 7.58 2.03 0.11
N PHE A 73 7.72 3.31 0.48
CA PHE A 73 7.39 3.80 1.82
C PHE A 73 5.91 3.56 2.16
N ALA A 74 4.99 3.88 1.25
CA ALA A 74 3.56 3.68 1.46
C ALA A 74 3.24 2.20 1.71
N PHE A 75 3.80 1.29 0.93
CA PHE A 75 3.57 -0.14 1.09
C PHE A 75 4.16 -0.70 2.40
N ASP A 76 5.33 -0.21 2.82
CA ASP A 76 5.94 -0.61 4.08
C ASP A 76 5.13 -0.14 5.31
N HIS A 77 4.49 1.03 5.19
CA HIS A 77 3.72 1.67 6.26
C HIS A 77 2.20 1.60 6.04
N LEU A 78 1.75 0.78 5.11
CA LEU A 78 0.35 0.72 4.70
C LEU A 78 -0.62 0.50 5.86
N LYS A 79 -0.26 -0.38 6.81
CA LYS A 79 -1.05 -0.66 8.01
C LYS A 79 -1.21 0.58 8.90
N GLU A 80 -0.13 1.36 9.04
CA GLU A 80 -0.10 2.57 9.88
C GLU A 80 -0.88 3.71 9.22
N LEU A 81 -0.73 3.87 7.90
CA LEU A 81 -1.41 4.93 7.13
C LEU A 81 -2.94 4.76 7.11
N VAL A 82 -3.43 3.53 7.10
CA VAL A 82 -4.88 3.24 7.06
C VAL A 82 -5.47 2.98 8.45
N GLY A 83 -4.65 3.00 9.50
CA GLY A 83 -5.10 2.85 10.89
C GLY A 83 -5.63 1.45 11.22
N ILE A 84 -5.15 0.41 10.52
CA ILE A 84 -5.48 -0.99 10.81
C ILE A 84 -4.29 -1.58 11.56
N SER A 85 -4.53 -1.95 12.81
CA SER A 85 -3.61 -2.73 13.62
C SER A 85 -3.46 -4.14 13.06
N GLU A 86 -3.08 -5.15 13.50
CA GLU A 86 -2.90 -6.46 12.88
C GLU A 86 -4.20 -7.01 12.29
N VAL A 87 -4.21 -7.27 10.98
CA VAL A 87 -5.31 -7.97 10.32
C VAL A 87 -5.22 -9.44 10.69
N ASP A 88 -6.11 -9.90 11.53
CA ASP A 88 -6.25 -11.32 11.84
C ASP A 88 -7.07 -12.01 10.73
N LEU A 89 -6.36 -12.46 9.70
CA LEU A 89 -6.93 -13.22 8.57
C LEU A 89 -7.69 -14.49 9.01
N TYR A 90 -7.53 -14.90 10.27
CA TYR A 90 -8.04 -16.16 10.77
C TYR A 90 -9.36 -16.04 11.55
N ASN A 91 -9.55 -14.97 12.33
CA ASN A 91 -10.69 -14.84 13.26
C ASN A 91 -11.87 -14.00 12.74
N GLY A 92 -11.89 -13.64 11.50
CA GLY A 92 -12.90 -12.77 10.86
C GLY A 92 -12.28 -12.02 9.68
N GLY A 93 -11.04 -12.31 9.42
CA GLY A 93 -10.08 -11.52 8.71
C GLY A 93 -10.33 -11.20 7.25
N ILE A 94 -11.17 -11.94 6.49
CA ILE A 94 -11.45 -11.59 5.09
C ILE A 94 -12.25 -10.30 5.00
N GLU A 95 -13.21 -10.13 5.89
CA GLU A 95 -14.01 -8.90 5.91
C GLU A 95 -13.16 -7.70 6.30
N GLU A 96 -12.26 -7.84 7.26
CA GLU A 96 -11.30 -6.80 7.66
C GLU A 96 -10.29 -6.48 6.55
N VAL A 97 -9.78 -7.50 5.84
CA VAL A 97 -8.93 -7.31 4.66
C VAL A 97 -9.68 -6.56 3.55
N LEU A 98 -10.93 -6.92 3.29
CA LEU A 98 -11.73 -6.23 2.29
C LEU A 98 -12.01 -4.77 2.70
N ILE A 99 -12.35 -4.50 3.96
CA ILE A 99 -12.47 -3.14 4.50
C ILE A 99 -11.16 -2.35 4.32
N PHE A 100 -10.02 -2.99 4.51
CA PHE A 100 -8.72 -2.39 4.26
C PHE A 100 -8.54 -2.02 2.77
N PHE A 101 -8.85 -2.93 1.85
CA PHE A 101 -8.83 -2.67 0.41
C PHE A 101 -9.77 -1.52 0.02
N GLU A 102 -11.01 -1.53 0.53
CA GLU A 102 -11.99 -0.46 0.32
C GLU A 102 -11.43 0.90 0.75
N LYS A 103 -10.89 1.00 1.97
CA LYS A 103 -10.30 2.25 2.48
C LYS A 103 -9.14 2.73 1.61
N MET A 104 -8.22 1.83 1.28
CA MET A 104 -7.08 2.17 0.44
C MET A 104 -7.49 2.75 -0.90
N HIS A 105 -8.42 2.10 -1.58
CA HIS A 105 -8.91 2.54 -2.88
C HIS A 105 -9.66 3.88 -2.81
N ILE A 106 -10.44 4.11 -1.73
CA ILE A 106 -11.18 5.36 -1.55
C ILE A 106 -10.23 6.51 -1.19
N GLU A 107 -9.38 6.34 -0.17
CA GLU A 107 -8.53 7.39 0.35
C GLU A 107 -7.42 7.80 -0.63
N TYR A 108 -6.88 6.84 -1.38
CA TYR A 108 -5.79 7.05 -2.33
C TYR A 108 -6.21 6.92 -3.79
N ARG A 109 -7.50 7.14 -4.09
CA ARG A 109 -8.11 6.91 -5.41
C ARG A 109 -7.30 7.52 -6.56
N ALA A 110 -7.05 8.83 -6.52
CA ALA A 110 -6.36 9.52 -7.61
C ALA A 110 -4.93 9.00 -7.83
N PHE A 111 -4.25 8.62 -6.75
CA PHE A 111 -2.92 8.04 -6.82
C PHE A 111 -2.96 6.60 -7.33
N HIS A 112 -3.94 5.81 -6.91
CA HIS A 112 -4.13 4.44 -7.36
C HIS A 112 -4.43 4.38 -8.86
N GLU A 113 -5.37 5.19 -9.37
CA GLU A 113 -5.70 5.28 -10.80
C GLU A 113 -4.48 5.65 -11.65
N GLU A 114 -3.66 6.60 -11.18
CA GLU A 114 -2.44 7.02 -11.88
C GLU A 114 -1.34 5.94 -11.82
N LEU A 115 -1.21 5.24 -10.68
CA LEU A 115 -0.28 4.13 -10.53
C LEU A 115 -0.63 2.96 -11.47
N GLU A 116 -1.92 2.63 -11.62
CA GLU A 116 -2.40 1.66 -12.58
C GLU A 116 -1.99 2.02 -14.02
N GLY A 117 -2.15 3.30 -14.40
CA GLY A 117 -1.66 3.79 -15.69
C GLY A 117 -0.14 3.68 -15.85
N LEU A 118 0.60 4.13 -14.84
CA LEU A 118 2.07 4.14 -14.87
C LEU A 118 2.67 2.73 -14.94
N ARG A 119 2.15 1.74 -14.21
CA ARG A 119 2.67 0.36 -14.23
C ARG A 119 2.55 -0.32 -15.60
N HIS A 120 1.67 0.17 -16.47
CA HIS A 120 1.53 -0.33 -17.84
C HIS A 120 2.49 0.32 -18.84
N CYS A 121 2.96 1.54 -18.58
CA CYS A 121 3.82 2.28 -19.50
C CYS A 121 5.25 2.56 -19.01
N ASP A 122 5.54 2.34 -17.72
CA ASP A 122 6.86 2.55 -17.11
C ASP A 122 7.39 1.26 -16.49
N ALA A 123 8.53 0.77 -16.99
CA ALA A 123 9.13 -0.50 -16.59
C ALA A 123 9.57 -0.51 -15.11
N ASP A 124 10.13 0.61 -14.61
CA ASP A 124 10.62 0.69 -13.23
C ASP A 124 9.44 0.70 -12.23
N VAL A 125 8.35 1.39 -12.59
CA VAL A 125 7.12 1.38 -11.79
C VAL A 125 6.49 -0.01 -11.77
N ARG A 126 6.47 -0.70 -12.92
CA ARG A 126 6.00 -2.09 -13.01
C ARG A 126 6.83 -3.03 -12.14
N GLU A 127 8.14 -2.96 -12.22
CA GLU A 127 9.04 -3.82 -11.44
C GLU A 127 8.83 -3.61 -9.95
N LEU A 128 8.76 -2.35 -9.50
CA LEU A 128 8.46 -2.04 -8.10
C LEU A 128 7.08 -2.59 -7.69
N TYR A 129 6.04 -2.35 -8.48
CA TYR A 129 4.68 -2.81 -8.19
C TYR A 129 4.63 -4.34 -8.04
N LEU A 130 5.24 -5.08 -8.97
CA LEU A 130 5.30 -6.54 -8.92
C LEU A 130 6.08 -7.04 -7.71
N GLY A 131 7.21 -6.42 -7.38
CA GLY A 131 7.98 -6.76 -6.17
C GLY A 131 7.20 -6.53 -4.87
N VAL A 132 6.42 -5.46 -4.80
CA VAL A 132 5.53 -5.18 -3.67
C VAL A 132 4.42 -6.22 -3.57
N LEU A 133 3.76 -6.54 -4.68
CA LEU A 133 2.71 -7.55 -4.72
C LEU A 133 3.24 -8.92 -4.28
N GLU A 134 4.40 -9.35 -4.79
CA GLU A 134 5.05 -10.60 -4.41
C GLU A 134 5.39 -10.63 -2.91
N ASN A 135 5.92 -9.54 -2.38
CA ASN A 135 6.22 -9.42 -0.95
C ASN A 135 4.94 -9.47 -0.09
N ALA A 136 3.87 -8.79 -0.52
CA ALA A 136 2.57 -8.82 0.16
C ALA A 136 1.99 -10.24 0.17
N LEU A 137 1.99 -10.94 -0.96
CA LEU A 137 1.53 -12.33 -1.08
C LEU A 137 2.33 -13.28 -0.19
N THR A 138 3.66 -13.12 -0.14
CA THR A 138 4.55 -13.92 0.71
C THR A 138 4.24 -13.70 2.19
N ARG A 139 4.04 -12.46 2.61
CA ARG A 139 3.66 -12.13 3.99
C ARG A 139 2.27 -12.66 4.36
N LEU A 140 1.29 -12.51 3.47
CA LEU A 140 -0.05 -13.07 3.67
C LEU A 140 -0.01 -14.59 3.77
N GLN A 141 0.73 -15.27 2.90
CA GLN A 141 0.91 -16.72 2.98
C GLN A 141 1.57 -17.15 4.30
N ALA A 142 2.58 -16.41 4.76
CA ALA A 142 3.25 -16.69 6.03
C ALA A 142 2.32 -16.50 7.25
N ALA A 143 1.35 -15.58 7.16
CA ALA A 143 0.36 -15.32 8.20
C ALA A 143 -0.78 -16.36 8.23
N LEU A 144 -0.97 -17.15 7.14
CA LEU A 144 -1.97 -18.22 7.13
C LEU A 144 -1.63 -19.32 8.16
N PRO A 145 -2.66 -19.96 8.78
CA PRO A 145 -2.46 -21.14 9.59
C PRO A 145 -1.68 -22.21 8.85
N LYS A 146 -0.87 -22.95 9.59
CA LYS A 146 0.03 -23.98 9.03
C LYS A 146 -0.72 -24.99 8.16
N GLU A 147 -1.94 -25.33 8.54
CA GLU A 147 -2.81 -26.29 7.84
C GLU A 147 -3.22 -25.76 6.47
N ILE A 148 -3.60 -24.46 6.40
CA ILE A 148 -3.99 -23.81 5.14
C ILE A 148 -2.76 -23.52 4.27
N ARG A 149 -1.68 -23.03 4.86
CA ARG A 149 -0.43 -22.73 4.16
C ARG A 149 0.17 -23.96 3.45
N LYS A 150 -0.05 -25.15 4.00
CA LYS A 150 0.42 -26.42 3.42
C LYS A 150 -0.49 -26.97 2.34
N LYS A 151 -1.70 -26.44 2.16
CA LYS A 151 -2.59 -26.86 1.08
C LYS A 151 -1.96 -26.58 -0.28
N PRO A 152 -2.17 -27.44 -1.29
CA PRO A 152 -1.75 -27.16 -2.65
C PRO A 152 -2.29 -25.82 -3.12
N HIS A 153 -1.48 -25.09 -3.88
CA HIS A 153 -1.89 -23.83 -4.52
C HIS A 153 -2.32 -22.71 -3.55
N SER A 154 -1.84 -22.73 -2.30
CA SER A 154 -2.20 -21.66 -1.33
C SER A 154 -1.78 -20.26 -1.78
N LEU A 155 -0.64 -20.14 -2.50
CA LEU A 155 -0.16 -18.85 -3.03
C LEU A 155 -1.02 -18.38 -4.20
N GLU A 156 -1.35 -19.27 -5.13
CA GLU A 156 -2.21 -18.98 -6.29
C GLU A 156 -3.63 -18.59 -5.83
N LYS A 157 -4.15 -19.25 -4.80
CA LYS A 157 -5.44 -18.90 -4.19
C LYS A 157 -5.41 -17.49 -3.56
N LEU A 158 -4.33 -17.12 -2.87
CA LEU A 158 -4.15 -15.75 -2.37
C LEU A 158 -4.09 -14.72 -3.51
N HIS A 159 -3.45 -15.07 -4.61
CA HIS A 159 -3.39 -14.20 -5.78
C HIS A 159 -4.78 -13.96 -6.39
N ILE A 160 -5.59 -15.03 -6.52
CA ILE A 160 -6.99 -14.94 -6.96
C ILE A 160 -7.81 -14.08 -5.98
N MET A 161 -7.62 -14.26 -4.67
CA MET A 161 -8.28 -13.46 -3.63
C MET A 161 -8.02 -11.96 -3.79
N ILE A 162 -6.75 -11.57 -3.97
CA ILE A 162 -6.38 -10.17 -4.19
C ILE A 162 -7.06 -9.65 -5.47
N GLY A 163 -7.02 -10.40 -6.56
CA GLY A 163 -7.67 -10.01 -7.82
C GLY A 163 -9.18 -9.83 -7.71
N LEU A 164 -9.87 -10.65 -6.90
CA LEU A 164 -11.31 -10.49 -6.63
C LEU A 164 -11.59 -9.22 -5.80
N MET A 165 -10.78 -8.94 -4.78
CA MET A 165 -10.91 -7.74 -3.95
C MET A 165 -10.64 -6.47 -4.77
N GLU A 166 -9.58 -6.47 -5.58
CA GLU A 166 -9.24 -5.38 -6.50
C GLU A 166 -10.40 -5.10 -7.47
N ASN A 167 -10.91 -6.13 -8.16
CA ASN A 167 -12.04 -5.98 -9.09
C ASN A 167 -13.28 -5.41 -8.40
N TYR A 168 -13.61 -5.87 -7.19
CA TYR A 168 -14.71 -5.32 -6.41
C TYR A 168 -14.49 -3.84 -6.08
N CYS A 169 -13.29 -3.45 -5.62
CA CYS A 169 -12.98 -2.07 -5.27
C CYS A 169 -13.04 -1.14 -6.49
N HIS A 170 -12.51 -1.58 -7.65
CA HIS A 170 -12.63 -0.84 -8.90
C HIS A 170 -14.11 -0.66 -9.32
N THR A 171 -14.92 -1.73 -9.28
CA THR A 171 -16.36 -1.66 -9.59
C THR A 171 -17.10 -0.68 -8.67
N TYR A 172 -16.72 -0.65 -7.37
CA TYR A 172 -17.24 0.30 -6.40
C TYR A 172 -16.87 1.74 -6.73
N MET A 173 -15.59 2.02 -7.07
CA MET A 173 -15.11 3.37 -7.39
C MET A 173 -15.67 3.92 -8.69
N GLU A 174 -15.89 3.07 -9.68
CA GLU A 174 -16.42 3.46 -11.00
C GLU A 174 -17.95 3.63 -11.01
N GLU A 175 -18.63 3.39 -9.88
CA GLU A 175 -20.07 3.50 -9.71
C GLU A 175 -20.88 2.69 -10.77
N LEU A 176 -20.30 1.56 -11.22
CA LEU A 176 -20.90 0.72 -12.27
C LEU A 176 -22.17 -0.01 -11.80
N LEU A 177 -22.34 -0.18 -10.49
CA LEU A 177 -23.42 -0.92 -9.86
C LEU A 177 -24.17 -0.05 -8.85
N THR A 178 -25.45 -0.38 -8.64
CA THR A 178 -26.23 0.22 -7.55
C THR A 178 -25.72 -0.23 -6.19
N LYS A 179 -26.04 0.52 -5.12
CA LYS A 179 -25.68 0.15 -3.74
C LYS A 179 -26.15 -1.26 -3.35
N LYS A 180 -27.31 -1.71 -3.88
CA LYS A 180 -27.84 -3.05 -3.62
C LYS A 180 -27.00 -4.12 -4.29
N GLU A 181 -26.60 -3.91 -5.54
CA GLU A 181 -25.77 -4.82 -6.33
C GLU A 181 -24.36 -4.89 -5.75
N LEU A 182 -23.76 -3.75 -5.35
CA LEU A 182 -22.47 -3.70 -4.67
C LEU A 182 -22.48 -4.47 -3.35
N LYS A 183 -23.55 -4.34 -2.56
CA LYS A 183 -23.70 -5.13 -1.32
C LYS A 183 -23.75 -6.62 -1.60
N TYR A 184 -24.46 -7.02 -2.66
CA TYR A 184 -24.51 -8.42 -3.10
C TYR A 184 -23.13 -8.90 -3.56
N MET A 185 -22.46 -8.14 -4.44
CA MET A 185 -21.11 -8.45 -4.94
C MET A 185 -20.09 -8.59 -3.79
N ARG A 186 -20.12 -7.68 -2.81
CA ARG A 186 -19.30 -7.76 -1.60
C ARG A 186 -19.47 -9.07 -0.85
N GLY A 187 -20.74 -9.48 -0.64
CA GLY A 187 -21.06 -10.76 0.02
C GLY A 187 -20.55 -11.97 -0.76
N GLU A 188 -20.67 -11.95 -2.09
CA GLU A 188 -20.18 -13.04 -2.94
C GLU A 188 -18.64 -13.11 -2.96
N VAL A 189 -17.94 -11.98 -3.01
CA VAL A 189 -16.47 -11.95 -2.92
C VAL A 189 -16.01 -12.59 -1.62
N ILE A 190 -16.60 -12.21 -0.49
CA ILE A 190 -16.28 -12.81 0.82
C ILE A 190 -16.55 -14.31 0.81
N ARG A 191 -17.73 -14.73 0.33
CA ARG A 191 -18.14 -16.14 0.29
C ARG A 191 -17.20 -16.99 -0.57
N ILE A 192 -16.84 -16.49 -1.76
CA ILE A 192 -15.91 -17.20 -2.67
C ILE A 192 -14.54 -17.36 -2.02
N ILE A 193 -14.01 -16.29 -1.44
CA ILE A 193 -12.69 -16.32 -0.80
C ILE A 193 -12.71 -17.29 0.40
N GLN A 194 -13.75 -17.25 1.23
CA GLN A 194 -13.91 -18.19 2.36
C GLN A 194 -13.93 -19.63 1.89
N LYS A 195 -14.72 -19.93 0.87
CA LYS A 195 -14.81 -21.27 0.31
C LYS A 195 -13.47 -21.75 -0.23
N GLU A 196 -12.79 -20.95 -1.06
CA GLU A 196 -11.54 -21.36 -1.71
C GLU A 196 -10.35 -21.51 -0.74
N LEU A 197 -10.30 -20.70 0.30
CA LEU A 197 -9.18 -20.74 1.26
C LEU A 197 -9.42 -21.73 2.41
N TRP A 198 -10.66 -21.86 2.90
CA TRP A 198 -10.93 -22.56 4.16
C TRP A 198 -11.68 -23.89 3.98
N GLU A 199 -12.56 -24.05 2.98
CA GLU A 199 -13.22 -25.32 2.78
C GLU A 199 -12.28 -26.38 2.19
N GLU A 200 -12.38 -27.60 2.71
CA GLU A 200 -11.73 -28.77 2.12
C GLU A 200 -12.47 -29.17 0.83
N VAL A 201 -11.66 -29.42 -0.21
CA VAL A 201 -12.17 -30.11 -1.40
C VAL A 201 -12.34 -31.58 -1.08
#